data_aa1b1e2126b8853935f3adcf16f62a24
#
_entry.id   aa1b1e2126b8853935f3adcf16f62a24
#
_cell.length_a   1.000
_cell.length_b   1.000
_cell.length_c   1.000
_cell.angle_alpha   90.00
_cell.angle_beta   90.00
_cell.angle_gamma   90.00
#
_symmetry.space_group_name_H-M   'P 1'
#
loop_
_entity.id
_entity.type
_entity.pdbx_description
1 polymer ?
#
loop_
_entity_poly.entity_id
_entity_poly.type
_entity_poly.pdbx_seq_one_letter_code
_entity_poly.pdbx_strand_id
1 'polypeptide(L)'
;LRCRVVKQQYSEYLINKRPLIVKVKGKSAPVGGGGTSMSMISVTLPDGSVNEYASGITAGEIVIDIEGRKHDCVAAFVDGEQKDFSSELSSDCSVAGISGFSKDGMHILRHSAAHLLAQAVTSLYPNAKPTIGPAIDRGFYYDFADLEDFGEAELKGVQKKMHEIARRNLSVERVECTDSELNDLFQANPYKIEIINDKLEDGDSSTIYRQGEWYDLCLGPHVHSTAKLMHVRLTSVSSAFWRGDQNRERLTRIYGIVEPTKDALKATMSAIEEAKKRDHRKLGKDLQLFHVDE
;
A
#
# COMPACT_ATOMS: atom_id res chain seq x y z
N LEU A 1 -27.28 -13.25 5.16
CA LEU A 1 -27.04 -14.05 6.38
C LEU A 1 -25.63 -14.66 6.43
N ARG A 2 -25.01 -15.07 5.31
CA ARG A 2 -23.64 -15.60 5.26
C ARG A 2 -22.56 -14.56 5.57
N CYS A 3 -22.76 -13.31 5.19
CA CYS A 3 -21.80 -12.23 5.44
C CYS A 3 -21.63 -11.87 6.94
N ARG A 4 -22.63 -12.17 7.79
CA ARG A 4 -22.55 -11.95 9.25
C ARG A 4 -21.73 -13.03 9.97
N VAL A 5 -21.74 -14.26 9.50
CA VAL A 5 -20.99 -15.36 10.13
C VAL A 5 -19.49 -15.22 9.94
N VAL A 6 -19.05 -14.77 8.75
CA VAL A 6 -17.62 -14.50 8.49
C VAL A 6 -17.11 -13.33 9.33
N LYS A 7 -17.92 -12.28 9.56
CA LYS A 7 -17.57 -11.15 10.44
C LYS A 7 -17.34 -11.58 11.90
N GLN A 8 -18.06 -12.55 12.40
CA GLN A 8 -17.99 -12.96 13.80
C GLN A 8 -16.79 -13.88 14.08
N GLN A 9 -16.45 -14.78 13.19
CA GLN A 9 -15.28 -15.67 13.32
C GLN A 9 -13.94 -14.94 13.27
N TYR A 10 -13.82 -13.88 12.43
CA TYR A 10 -12.59 -13.10 12.33
C TYR A 10 -12.38 -12.11 13.48
N SER A 11 -13.47 -11.56 14.06
CA SER A 11 -13.38 -10.68 15.24
C SER A 11 -12.83 -11.42 16.47
N GLU A 12 -13.17 -12.68 16.67
CA GLU A 12 -12.68 -13.48 17.80
C GLU A 12 -11.22 -13.93 17.64
N TYR A 13 -10.74 -14.08 16.39
CA TYR A 13 -9.35 -14.46 16.12
C TYR A 13 -8.35 -13.34 16.45
N LEU A 14 -8.75 -12.07 16.30
CA LEU A 14 -7.88 -10.90 16.52
C LEU A 14 -7.79 -10.44 17.99
N ILE A 15 -8.73 -10.83 18.86
CA ILE A 15 -8.79 -10.36 20.24
C ILE A 15 -7.80 -11.10 21.17
N ASN A 16 -7.30 -12.27 20.79
CA ASN A 16 -6.55 -13.16 21.71
C ASN A 16 -5.06 -13.36 21.41
N LYS A 17 -4.44 -12.63 20.49
CA LYS A 17 -2.98 -12.71 20.29
C LYS A 17 -2.29 -11.37 20.58
N ARG A 18 -1.88 -11.18 21.84
CA ARG A 18 -0.72 -10.33 22.15
C ARG A 18 0.50 -11.25 22.20
N PRO A 19 1.44 -11.20 21.23
CA PRO A 19 2.70 -11.92 21.37
C PRO A 19 3.51 -11.26 22.50
N LEU A 20 3.91 -12.08 23.45
CA LEU A 20 4.94 -11.74 24.43
C LEU A 20 6.27 -11.70 23.66
N ILE A 21 6.84 -10.50 23.49
CA ILE A 21 8.21 -10.34 23.01
C ILE A 21 9.13 -10.88 24.10
N VAL A 22 9.60 -12.11 23.96
CA VAL A 22 10.57 -12.71 24.86
C VAL A 22 11.95 -12.45 24.30
N LYS A 23 12.61 -11.37 24.78
CA LYS A 23 14.05 -11.18 24.58
C LYS A 23 14.81 -12.15 25.45
N VAL A 24 15.43 -13.17 24.88
CA VAL A 24 16.43 -14.00 25.58
C VAL A 24 17.80 -13.41 25.31
N LYS A 25 18.25 -12.48 26.17
CA LYS A 25 19.68 -12.18 26.26
C LYS A 25 20.38 -13.37 26.92
N GLY A 26 21.32 -13.97 26.20
CA GLY A 26 22.08 -15.16 26.55
C GLY A 26 22.38 -15.32 28.06
N LYS A 27 21.66 -16.25 28.69
CA LYS A 27 22.07 -17.03 29.85
C LYS A 27 21.21 -18.29 29.86
N SER A 28 21.89 -19.43 29.97
CA SER A 28 21.29 -20.75 30.09
C SER A 28 20.24 -20.78 31.22
N ALA A 29 19.00 -21.11 30.88
CA ALA A 29 17.92 -21.34 31.84
C ALA A 29 17.93 -22.80 32.31
N PRO A 30 17.59 -23.09 33.57
CA PRO A 30 17.52 -24.44 34.09
C PRO A 30 16.29 -25.20 33.56
N VAL A 31 16.48 -26.45 33.25
CA VAL A 31 15.46 -27.40 32.81
C VAL A 31 14.48 -27.67 33.96
N GLY A 32 13.20 -27.44 33.70
CA GLY A 32 12.14 -27.87 34.62
C GLY A 32 10.75 -27.35 34.25
N GLY A 33 9.90 -28.23 33.74
CA GLY A 33 8.43 -28.08 33.74
C GLY A 33 7.80 -27.93 32.34
N GLY A 34 6.94 -28.88 31.95
CA GLY A 34 6.24 -29.05 30.70
C GLY A 34 5.58 -27.79 30.13
N GLY A 35 6.21 -27.22 29.13
CA GLY A 35 5.70 -26.14 28.31
C GLY A 35 5.96 -26.50 26.84
N THR A 36 5.02 -26.24 25.97
CA THR A 36 5.17 -26.31 24.53
C THR A 36 6.48 -25.59 24.16
N SER A 37 7.47 -26.33 23.64
CA SER A 37 8.74 -25.79 23.15
C SER A 37 8.42 -24.82 22.01
N MET A 38 8.47 -23.51 22.25
CA MET A 38 8.46 -22.53 21.17
C MET A 38 9.78 -22.70 20.41
N SER A 39 9.69 -23.00 19.12
CA SER A 39 10.85 -23.00 18.24
C SER A 39 11.43 -21.57 18.16
N MET A 40 12.76 -21.45 18.26
CA MET A 40 13.46 -20.19 18.10
C MET A 40 14.04 -20.11 16.69
N ILE A 41 14.13 -18.91 16.18
CA ILE A 41 14.79 -18.60 14.91
C ILE A 41 15.91 -17.58 15.14
N SER A 42 16.99 -17.71 14.37
CA SER A 42 18.12 -16.78 14.38
C SER A 42 17.93 -15.72 13.31
N VAL A 43 17.91 -14.45 13.68
CA VAL A 43 17.74 -13.34 12.74
C VAL A 43 19.03 -12.52 12.67
N THR A 44 19.60 -12.43 11.46
CA THR A 44 20.75 -11.59 11.16
C THR A 44 20.28 -10.15 10.90
N LEU A 45 20.87 -9.19 11.61
CA LEU A 45 20.55 -7.77 11.51
C LEU A 45 21.49 -7.03 10.57
N PRO A 46 21.18 -5.79 10.14
CA PRO A 46 22.02 -5.03 9.19
C PRO A 46 23.44 -4.74 9.67
N ASP A 47 23.66 -4.70 10.97
CA ASP A 47 25.01 -4.53 11.59
C ASP A 47 25.83 -5.82 11.68
N GLY A 48 25.28 -6.94 11.19
CA GLY A 48 25.87 -8.27 11.24
C GLY A 48 25.67 -9.01 12.57
N SER A 49 25.00 -8.43 13.54
CA SER A 49 24.62 -9.12 14.77
C SER A 49 23.51 -10.15 14.51
N VAL A 50 23.46 -11.20 15.34
CA VAL A 50 22.44 -12.24 15.28
C VAL A 50 21.66 -12.25 16.58
N ASN A 51 20.33 -12.10 16.49
CA ASN A 51 19.42 -12.17 17.63
C ASN A 51 18.50 -13.38 17.48
N GLU A 52 18.11 -13.97 18.60
CA GLU A 52 17.12 -15.06 18.64
C GLU A 52 15.72 -14.51 18.94
N TYR A 53 14.74 -14.96 18.18
CA TYR A 53 13.33 -14.62 18.33
C TYR A 53 12.47 -15.88 18.30
N ALA A 54 11.27 -15.79 18.89
CA ALA A 54 10.30 -16.87 18.77
C ALA A 54 9.82 -17.01 17.32
N SER A 55 9.73 -18.24 16.81
CA SER A 55 9.11 -18.52 15.50
C SER A 55 7.67 -18.00 15.45
N GLY A 56 7.30 -17.39 14.33
CA GLY A 56 6.02 -16.69 14.16
C GLY A 56 6.07 -15.21 14.50
N ILE A 57 7.24 -14.66 14.91
CA ILE A 57 7.44 -13.21 15.03
C ILE A 57 7.27 -12.56 13.65
N THR A 58 6.72 -11.34 13.63
CA THR A 58 6.59 -10.62 12.37
C THR A 58 7.83 -9.79 12.03
N ALA A 59 8.06 -9.56 10.74
CA ALA A 59 9.14 -8.69 10.27
C ALA A 59 9.05 -7.28 10.88
N GLY A 60 7.84 -6.77 11.06
CA GLY A 60 7.58 -5.46 11.66
C GLY A 60 7.97 -5.40 13.14
N GLU A 61 7.72 -6.45 13.93
CA GLU A 61 8.13 -6.52 15.33
C GLU A 61 9.65 -6.48 15.46
N ILE A 62 10.38 -7.16 14.57
CA ILE A 62 11.84 -7.12 14.55
C ILE A 62 12.34 -5.72 14.16
N VAL A 63 11.77 -5.09 13.12
CA VAL A 63 12.14 -3.71 12.75
C VAL A 63 11.88 -2.74 13.90
N ILE A 64 10.77 -2.85 14.62
CA ILE A 64 10.46 -2.02 15.78
C ILE A 64 11.46 -2.27 16.92
N ASP A 65 11.91 -3.51 17.12
CA ASP A 65 12.91 -3.84 18.13
C ASP A 65 14.27 -3.23 17.85
N ILE A 66 14.66 -3.17 16.57
CA ILE A 66 15.97 -2.63 16.10
C ILE A 66 15.93 -1.09 16.06
N GLU A 67 14.95 -0.52 15.37
CA GLU A 67 14.87 0.90 15.03
C GLU A 67 14.12 1.73 16.09
N GLY A 68 13.40 1.06 16.98
CA GLY A 68 12.49 1.70 17.92
C GLY A 68 11.14 2.07 17.31
N ARG A 69 10.19 2.47 18.14
CA ARG A 69 8.80 2.74 17.72
C ARG A 69 8.62 3.98 16.82
N LYS A 70 9.59 4.87 16.77
CA LYS A 70 9.54 6.13 16.00
C LYS A 70 10.34 6.05 14.70
N HIS A 71 10.42 4.85 14.13
CA HIS A 71 11.12 4.64 12.85
C HIS A 71 10.35 5.20 11.65
N ASP A 72 11.06 5.46 10.57
CA ASP A 72 10.51 5.90 9.28
C ASP A 72 10.24 4.72 8.31
N CYS A 73 10.57 3.48 8.71
CA CYS A 73 10.38 2.30 7.90
C CYS A 73 8.91 2.05 7.57
N VAL A 74 8.67 1.57 6.36
CA VAL A 74 7.34 1.31 5.79
C VAL A 74 7.08 -0.17 5.51
N ALA A 75 8.15 -0.95 5.31
CA ALA A 75 8.16 -2.39 5.09
C ALA A 75 9.52 -2.94 5.53
N ALA A 76 9.80 -4.22 5.29
CA ALA A 76 11.07 -4.87 5.62
C ALA A 76 11.64 -5.64 4.42
N PHE A 77 12.97 -5.74 4.35
CA PHE A 77 13.64 -6.79 3.61
C PHE A 77 13.78 -8.03 4.52
N VAL A 78 13.39 -9.19 3.99
CA VAL A 78 13.64 -10.49 4.59
C VAL A 78 14.39 -11.31 3.54
N ASP A 79 15.64 -11.69 3.85
CA ASP A 79 16.54 -12.37 2.91
C ASP A 79 16.70 -11.66 1.55
N GLY A 80 16.65 -10.32 1.59
CA GLY A 80 16.74 -9.46 0.40
C GLY A 80 15.44 -9.26 -0.37
N GLU A 81 14.34 -9.95 -0.01
CA GLU A 81 13.02 -9.74 -0.58
C GLU A 81 12.21 -8.73 0.21
N GLN A 82 11.45 -7.89 -0.49
CA GLN A 82 10.54 -6.93 0.15
C GLN A 82 9.30 -7.66 0.70
N LYS A 83 9.06 -7.51 2.00
CA LYS A 83 7.93 -8.11 2.72
C LYS A 83 7.16 -7.06 3.51
N ASP A 84 5.87 -7.33 3.72
CA ASP A 84 5.04 -6.55 4.63
C ASP A 84 5.51 -6.70 6.08
N PHE A 85 5.24 -5.72 6.91
CA PHE A 85 5.50 -5.80 8.36
C PHE A 85 4.72 -6.93 9.04
N SER A 86 3.59 -7.34 8.48
CA SER A 86 2.77 -8.44 8.97
C SER A 86 3.31 -9.84 8.60
N SER A 87 4.36 -9.93 7.79
CA SER A 87 4.93 -11.21 7.37
C SER A 87 5.52 -11.95 8.56
N GLU A 88 4.99 -13.13 8.87
CA GLU A 88 5.47 -14.03 9.94
C GLU A 88 6.74 -14.75 9.48
N LEU A 89 7.71 -14.88 10.40
CA LEU A 89 8.99 -15.51 10.17
C LEU A 89 9.07 -16.82 10.98
N SER A 90 9.32 -17.92 10.28
CA SER A 90 9.32 -19.26 10.86
C SER A 90 10.65 -20.00 10.76
N SER A 91 11.65 -19.42 10.11
CA SER A 91 13.01 -19.96 9.90
C SER A 91 14.06 -18.86 10.07
N ASP A 92 15.31 -19.28 10.22
CA ASP A 92 16.44 -18.38 10.25
C ASP A 92 16.47 -17.52 8.99
N CYS A 93 16.70 -16.21 9.16
CA CYS A 93 16.66 -15.24 8.06
C CYS A 93 17.47 -13.98 8.39
N SER A 94 17.61 -13.10 7.41
CA SER A 94 18.08 -11.73 7.60
C SER A 94 16.90 -10.74 7.55
N VAL A 95 16.91 -9.71 8.41
CA VAL A 95 15.86 -8.69 8.42
C VAL A 95 16.46 -7.28 8.45
N ALA A 96 15.97 -6.39 7.57
CA ALA A 96 16.32 -4.97 7.56
C ALA A 96 15.07 -4.12 7.30
N GLY A 97 14.95 -2.96 7.96
CA GLY A 97 13.86 -2.02 7.71
C GLY A 97 14.00 -1.31 6.35
N ILE A 98 12.90 -1.09 5.65
CA ILE A 98 12.84 -0.27 4.42
C ILE A 98 12.37 1.12 4.80
N SER A 99 13.30 2.10 4.82
CA SER A 99 12.98 3.50 5.08
C SER A 99 12.06 4.08 4.01
N GLY A 100 11.04 4.84 4.42
CA GLY A 100 10.15 5.57 3.51
C GLY A 100 10.87 6.60 2.62
N PHE A 101 12.10 7.00 2.96
CA PHE A 101 12.93 7.89 2.14
C PHE A 101 13.76 7.16 1.08
N SER A 102 13.90 5.85 1.18
CA SER A 102 14.60 5.05 0.19
C SER A 102 13.79 4.93 -1.12
N LYS A 103 14.45 4.53 -2.22
CA LYS A 103 13.78 4.30 -3.50
C LYS A 103 12.67 3.25 -3.35
N ASP A 104 12.95 2.15 -2.67
CA ASP A 104 12.00 1.06 -2.44
C ASP A 104 10.86 1.50 -1.54
N GLY A 105 11.15 2.20 -0.44
CA GLY A 105 10.12 2.73 0.46
C GLY A 105 9.23 3.76 -0.21
N MET A 106 9.77 4.63 -1.07
CA MET A 106 8.97 5.56 -1.88
C MET A 106 8.06 4.83 -2.87
N HIS A 107 8.51 3.72 -3.45
CA HIS A 107 7.67 2.89 -4.32
C HIS A 107 6.49 2.30 -3.53
N ILE A 108 6.76 1.74 -2.35
CA ILE A 108 5.74 1.17 -1.44
C ILE A 108 4.75 2.25 -0.98
N LEU A 109 5.24 3.45 -0.61
CA LEU A 109 4.38 4.58 -0.22
C LEU A 109 3.44 4.99 -1.36
N ARG A 110 3.96 5.13 -2.59
CA ARG A 110 3.18 5.50 -3.77
C ARG A 110 2.14 4.46 -4.11
N HIS A 111 2.52 3.19 -4.10
CA HIS A 111 1.61 2.07 -4.33
C HIS A 111 0.49 2.03 -3.28
N SER A 112 0.82 2.18 -2.01
CA SER A 112 -0.16 2.23 -0.92
C SER A 112 -1.06 3.47 -0.98
N ALA A 113 -0.54 4.61 -1.44
CA ALA A 113 -1.33 5.81 -1.64
C ALA A 113 -2.34 5.67 -2.80
N ALA A 114 -2.03 4.85 -3.81
CA ALA A 114 -2.98 4.49 -4.86
C ALA A 114 -4.18 3.70 -4.28
N HIS A 115 -3.92 2.76 -3.37
CA HIS A 115 -5.00 2.04 -2.65
C HIS A 115 -5.81 2.96 -1.73
N LEU A 116 -5.17 3.89 -1.03
CA LEU A 116 -5.86 4.90 -0.23
C LEU A 116 -6.79 5.78 -1.09
N LEU A 117 -6.34 6.15 -2.31
CA LEU A 117 -7.16 6.85 -3.28
C LEU A 117 -8.36 6.01 -3.71
N ALA A 118 -8.16 4.74 -4.06
CA ALA A 118 -9.24 3.84 -4.46
C ALA A 118 -10.29 3.68 -3.36
N GLN A 119 -9.87 3.49 -2.11
CA GLN A 119 -10.77 3.46 -0.96
C GLN A 119 -11.55 4.76 -0.77
N ALA A 120 -10.91 5.92 -0.96
CA ALA A 120 -11.56 7.21 -0.82
C ALA A 120 -12.60 7.44 -1.92
N VAL A 121 -12.27 7.14 -3.17
CA VAL A 121 -13.17 7.26 -4.31
C VAL A 121 -14.38 6.34 -4.15
N THR A 122 -14.18 5.05 -3.90
CA THR A 122 -15.29 4.09 -3.76
C THR A 122 -16.17 4.36 -2.54
N SER A 123 -15.63 5.03 -1.50
CA SER A 123 -16.42 5.49 -0.35
C SER A 123 -17.37 6.66 -0.69
N LEU A 124 -16.98 7.52 -1.63
CA LEU A 124 -17.78 8.69 -2.06
C LEU A 124 -18.64 8.39 -3.29
N TYR A 125 -18.15 7.51 -4.15
CA TYR A 125 -18.75 7.12 -5.43
C TYR A 125 -18.90 5.59 -5.46
N PRO A 126 -19.96 5.02 -4.86
CA PRO A 126 -20.10 3.56 -4.71
C PRO A 126 -20.20 2.79 -6.04
N ASN A 127 -20.58 3.45 -7.12
CA ASN A 127 -20.67 2.85 -8.46
C ASN A 127 -19.30 2.80 -9.17
N ALA A 128 -18.33 3.63 -8.75
CA ALA A 128 -17.01 3.66 -9.35
C ALA A 128 -16.30 2.30 -9.18
N LYS A 129 -15.77 1.78 -10.29
CA LYS A 129 -15.05 0.51 -10.31
C LYS A 129 -13.55 0.77 -10.40
N PRO A 130 -12.79 0.53 -9.32
CA PRO A 130 -11.34 0.63 -9.35
C PRO A 130 -10.76 -0.45 -10.28
N THR A 131 -9.83 -0.04 -11.14
CA THR A 131 -9.18 -0.94 -12.11
C THR A 131 -7.72 -1.21 -11.73
N ILE A 132 -6.80 -0.32 -12.09
CA ILE A 132 -5.36 -0.44 -11.84
C ILE A 132 -4.83 0.87 -11.24
N GLY A 133 -3.92 0.75 -10.24
CA GLY A 133 -3.29 1.88 -9.56
C GLY A 133 -1.81 1.69 -9.30
N PRO A 134 -0.92 1.84 -10.30
CA PRO A 134 0.51 1.67 -10.11
C PRO A 134 1.17 2.88 -9.47
N ALA A 135 2.30 2.62 -8.79
CA ALA A 135 3.30 3.63 -8.51
C ALA A 135 4.03 4.04 -9.79
N ILE A 136 4.33 5.32 -9.93
CA ILE A 136 5.14 5.88 -11.03
C ILE A 136 6.30 6.71 -10.45
N ASP A 137 7.27 7.09 -11.29
CA ASP A 137 8.51 7.77 -10.85
C ASP A 137 8.29 9.01 -9.98
N ARG A 138 7.23 9.77 -10.24
CA ARG A 138 6.94 11.03 -9.52
C ARG A 138 5.60 11.05 -8.81
N GLY A 139 5.08 9.87 -8.42
CA GLY A 139 3.81 9.80 -7.73
C GLY A 139 3.09 8.48 -7.96
N PHE A 140 1.79 8.55 -8.08
CA PHE A 140 0.93 7.41 -8.36
C PHE A 140 -0.30 7.87 -9.15
N TYR A 141 -1.01 6.93 -9.73
CA TYR A 141 -2.37 7.18 -10.20
C TYR A 141 -3.27 5.98 -9.89
N TYR A 142 -4.55 6.18 -10.06
CA TYR A 142 -5.51 5.09 -10.08
C TYR A 142 -6.58 5.36 -11.16
N ASP A 143 -6.94 4.31 -11.89
CA ASP A 143 -7.94 4.35 -12.96
C ASP A 143 -9.28 3.80 -12.46
N PHE A 144 -10.35 4.50 -12.80
CA PHE A 144 -11.71 4.15 -12.41
C PHE A 144 -12.62 4.10 -13.63
N ALA A 145 -13.39 3.02 -13.74
CA ALA A 145 -14.54 2.98 -14.62
C ALA A 145 -15.80 3.44 -13.85
N ASP A 146 -16.84 3.79 -14.58
CA ASP A 146 -18.14 4.20 -14.04
C ASP A 146 -18.02 5.38 -13.03
N LEU A 147 -17.07 6.28 -13.29
CA LEU A 147 -16.87 7.53 -12.54
C LEU A 147 -17.19 8.71 -13.45
N GLU A 148 -18.48 8.93 -13.65
CA GLU A 148 -19.00 9.99 -14.51
C GLU A 148 -18.89 11.36 -13.86
N ASP A 149 -18.81 12.43 -14.67
CA ASP A 149 -18.79 13.84 -14.26
C ASP A 149 -17.72 14.18 -13.21
N PHE A 150 -16.61 13.43 -13.19
CA PHE A 150 -15.52 13.62 -12.25
C PHE A 150 -14.41 14.48 -12.87
N GLY A 151 -14.15 15.61 -12.25
CA GLY A 151 -13.13 16.56 -12.69
C GLY A 151 -12.27 17.10 -11.53
N GLU A 152 -11.61 18.22 -11.78
CA GLU A 152 -10.73 18.85 -10.77
C GLU A 152 -11.49 19.39 -9.55
N ALA A 153 -12.78 19.72 -9.70
CA ALA A 153 -13.61 20.21 -8.61
C ALA A 153 -13.82 19.14 -7.53
N GLU A 154 -14.02 17.90 -7.95
CA GLU A 154 -14.26 16.72 -7.09
C GLU A 154 -13.02 16.27 -6.33
N LEU A 155 -11.81 16.57 -6.85
CA LEU A 155 -10.54 16.21 -6.21
C LEU A 155 -10.45 16.67 -4.75
N LYS A 156 -11.02 17.84 -4.42
CA LYS A 156 -10.98 18.36 -3.04
C LYS A 156 -11.75 17.46 -2.07
N GLY A 157 -12.89 16.92 -2.51
CA GLY A 157 -13.72 15.99 -1.73
C GLY A 157 -12.96 14.68 -1.48
N VAL A 158 -12.40 14.09 -2.54
CA VAL A 158 -11.61 12.86 -2.46
C VAL A 158 -10.36 13.07 -1.60
N GLN A 159 -9.63 14.17 -1.78
CA GLN A 159 -8.47 14.53 -0.96
C GLN A 159 -8.82 14.60 0.54
N LYS A 160 -9.95 15.23 0.89
CA LYS A 160 -10.44 15.28 2.27
C LYS A 160 -10.73 13.88 2.81
N LYS A 161 -11.37 13.03 2.00
CA LYS A 161 -11.67 11.64 2.36
C LYS A 161 -10.42 10.79 2.57
N MET A 162 -9.41 10.93 1.71
CA MET A 162 -8.11 10.28 1.90
C MET A 162 -7.47 10.64 3.25
N HIS A 163 -7.44 11.92 3.60
CA HIS A 163 -6.92 12.35 4.90
C HIS A 163 -7.76 11.85 6.09
N GLU A 164 -9.08 11.77 5.94
CA GLU A 164 -9.96 11.17 6.95
C GLU A 164 -9.59 9.69 7.20
N ILE A 165 -9.45 8.90 6.13
CA ILE A 165 -9.06 7.49 6.22
C ILE A 165 -7.66 7.35 6.82
N ALA A 166 -6.69 8.16 6.37
CA ALA A 166 -5.33 8.13 6.88
C ALA A 166 -5.28 8.40 8.41
N ARG A 167 -6.07 9.37 8.90
CA ARG A 167 -6.17 9.66 10.34
C ARG A 167 -6.77 8.52 11.17
N ARG A 168 -7.56 7.65 10.57
CA ARG A 168 -8.12 6.47 11.27
C ARG A 168 -7.06 5.45 11.63
N ASN A 169 -5.85 5.56 11.07
CA ASN A 169 -4.72 4.67 11.35
C ASN A 169 -5.09 3.19 11.20
N LEU A 170 -5.73 2.85 10.08
CA LEU A 170 -6.16 1.49 9.80
C LEU A 170 -4.96 0.60 9.52
N SER A 171 -4.97 -0.62 10.03
CA SER A 171 -4.02 -1.65 9.62
C SER A 171 -4.20 -1.97 8.12
N VAL A 172 -3.09 -2.28 7.48
CA VAL A 172 -3.06 -2.78 6.10
C VAL A 172 -2.58 -4.22 6.17
N GLU A 173 -3.42 -5.14 5.74
CA GLU A 173 -3.23 -6.57 5.93
C GLU A 173 -3.28 -7.31 4.60
N ARG A 174 -2.27 -8.13 4.34
CA ARG A 174 -2.24 -9.06 3.23
C ARG A 174 -3.06 -10.30 3.58
N VAL A 175 -3.95 -10.70 2.68
CA VAL A 175 -4.79 -11.87 2.84
C VAL A 175 -4.67 -12.75 1.61
N GLU A 176 -4.31 -14.01 1.81
CA GLU A 176 -4.32 -15.01 0.75
C GLU A 176 -5.75 -15.48 0.50
N CYS A 177 -6.13 -15.57 -0.75
CA CYS A 177 -7.45 -15.98 -1.17
C CYS A 177 -7.36 -17.09 -2.20
N THR A 178 -8.30 -18.01 -2.15
CA THR A 178 -8.53 -18.97 -3.23
C THR A 178 -9.17 -18.28 -4.44
N ASP A 179 -9.04 -18.88 -5.61
CA ASP A 179 -9.63 -18.36 -6.85
C ASP A 179 -11.14 -18.16 -6.75
N SER A 180 -11.84 -19.09 -6.07
CA SER A 180 -13.28 -18.97 -5.83
C SER A 180 -13.61 -17.77 -4.96
N GLU A 181 -12.84 -17.52 -3.89
CA GLU A 181 -13.05 -16.37 -3.01
C GLU A 181 -12.78 -15.06 -3.75
N LEU A 182 -11.75 -15.01 -4.60
CA LEU A 182 -11.46 -13.82 -5.42
C LEU A 182 -12.59 -13.51 -6.39
N ASN A 183 -13.10 -14.53 -7.10
CA ASN A 183 -14.24 -14.37 -8.00
C ASN A 183 -15.49 -13.88 -7.27
N ASP A 184 -15.78 -14.41 -6.08
CA ASP A 184 -16.91 -13.98 -5.26
C ASP A 184 -16.76 -12.53 -4.77
N LEU A 185 -15.53 -12.15 -4.35
CA LEU A 185 -15.24 -10.80 -3.86
C LEU A 185 -15.34 -9.74 -4.95
N PHE A 186 -14.88 -10.05 -6.16
CA PHE A 186 -14.77 -9.09 -7.26
C PHE A 186 -15.83 -9.26 -8.35
N GLN A 187 -16.86 -10.12 -8.18
CA GLN A 187 -17.89 -10.42 -9.18
C GLN A 187 -18.58 -9.17 -9.78
N ALA A 188 -18.69 -8.09 -8.99
CA ALA A 188 -19.30 -6.84 -9.44
C ALA A 188 -18.33 -5.93 -10.24
N ASN A 189 -17.05 -6.30 -10.34
CA ASN A 189 -16.02 -5.52 -11.03
C ASN A 189 -15.38 -6.32 -12.17
N PRO A 190 -15.86 -6.20 -13.41
CA PRO A 190 -15.38 -6.99 -14.53
C PRO A 190 -13.89 -6.79 -14.83
N TYR A 191 -13.34 -5.62 -14.53
CA TYR A 191 -11.92 -5.32 -14.73
C TYR A 191 -11.03 -6.13 -13.77
N LYS A 192 -11.45 -6.29 -12.50
CA LYS A 192 -10.73 -7.13 -11.55
C LYS A 192 -10.86 -8.60 -11.91
N ILE A 193 -12.03 -9.05 -12.35
CA ILE A 193 -12.21 -10.43 -12.84
C ILE A 193 -11.29 -10.73 -14.04
N GLU A 194 -11.17 -9.79 -14.99
CA GLU A 194 -10.25 -9.96 -16.13
C GLU A 194 -8.78 -10.08 -15.64
N ILE A 195 -8.35 -9.25 -14.68
CA ILE A 195 -6.99 -9.34 -14.11
C ILE A 195 -6.77 -10.66 -13.36
N ILE A 196 -7.78 -11.13 -12.61
CA ILE A 196 -7.70 -12.42 -11.90
C ILE A 196 -7.54 -13.56 -12.89
N ASN A 197 -8.34 -13.59 -13.96
CA ASN A 197 -8.28 -14.65 -14.97
C ASN A 197 -6.91 -14.68 -15.67
N ASP A 198 -6.36 -13.53 -16.05
CA ASP A 198 -5.02 -13.47 -16.65
C ASP A 198 -3.95 -14.06 -15.73
N LYS A 199 -3.98 -13.73 -14.42
CA LYS A 199 -3.03 -14.26 -13.45
C LYS A 199 -3.17 -15.75 -13.22
N LEU A 200 -4.40 -16.26 -13.23
CA LEU A 200 -4.65 -17.68 -13.11
C LEU A 200 -4.11 -18.46 -14.31
N GLU A 201 -4.20 -17.90 -15.52
CA GLU A 201 -3.60 -18.48 -16.72
C GLU A 201 -2.07 -18.56 -16.62
N ASP A 202 -1.43 -17.56 -15.99
CA ASP A 202 0.01 -17.52 -15.72
C ASP A 202 0.45 -18.43 -14.55
N GLY A 203 -0.50 -18.98 -13.79
CA GLY A 203 -0.23 -19.86 -12.63
C GLY A 203 0.18 -19.12 -11.35
N ASP A 204 -0.07 -17.81 -11.30
CA ASP A 204 0.25 -16.96 -10.15
C ASP A 204 -0.80 -17.07 -9.04
N SER A 205 -0.35 -17.06 -7.77
CA SER A 205 -1.24 -16.90 -6.63
C SER A 205 -1.71 -15.43 -6.54
N SER A 206 -2.98 -15.25 -6.23
CA SER A 206 -3.54 -13.90 -6.05
C SER A 206 -3.86 -13.62 -4.58
N THR A 207 -3.60 -12.38 -4.17
CA THR A 207 -3.80 -11.90 -2.81
C THR A 207 -4.62 -10.61 -2.84
N ILE A 208 -5.26 -10.31 -1.72
CA ILE A 208 -5.89 -9.03 -1.50
C ILE A 208 -5.20 -8.30 -0.35
N TYR A 209 -5.30 -6.98 -0.35
CA TYR A 209 -4.92 -6.14 0.77
C TYR A 209 -6.15 -5.47 1.34
N ARG A 210 -6.31 -5.58 2.66
CA ARG A 210 -7.40 -4.95 3.42
C ARG A 210 -6.93 -3.69 4.12
N GLN A 211 -7.79 -2.66 4.10
CA GLN A 211 -7.64 -1.42 4.87
C GLN A 211 -8.96 -1.18 5.63
N GLY A 212 -9.07 -1.77 6.82
CA GLY A 212 -10.34 -1.85 7.53
C GLY A 212 -11.36 -2.71 6.78
N GLU A 213 -12.52 -2.14 6.42
CA GLU A 213 -13.59 -2.86 5.70
C GLU A 213 -13.35 -2.91 4.17
N TRP A 214 -12.47 -2.06 3.65
CA TRP A 214 -12.15 -1.99 2.23
C TRP A 214 -11.02 -2.95 1.86
N TYR A 215 -11.05 -3.46 0.64
CA TYR A 215 -10.02 -4.34 0.10
C TYR A 215 -9.79 -4.12 -1.38
N ASP A 216 -8.63 -4.53 -1.87
CA ASP A 216 -8.29 -4.55 -3.29
C ASP A 216 -7.36 -5.72 -3.64
N LEU A 217 -7.41 -6.15 -4.91
CA LEU A 217 -6.54 -7.16 -5.49
C LEU A 217 -5.13 -6.59 -5.64
N CYS A 218 -4.14 -7.19 -5.00
CA CYS A 218 -2.75 -6.74 -5.06
C CYS A 218 -1.75 -7.78 -4.58
N LEU A 219 -0.53 -7.74 -5.11
CA LEU A 219 0.59 -8.59 -4.68
C LEU A 219 1.42 -7.95 -3.56
N GLY A 220 1.34 -6.62 -3.38
CA GLY A 220 2.10 -5.88 -2.36
C GLY A 220 3.58 -5.66 -2.73
N PRO A 221 4.45 -5.37 -1.74
CA PRO A 221 4.08 -5.06 -0.36
C PRO A 221 3.46 -3.66 -0.20
N HIS A 222 2.80 -3.45 0.95
CA HIS A 222 2.21 -2.17 1.33
C HIS A 222 2.74 -1.65 2.68
N VAL A 223 2.46 -0.38 2.96
CA VAL A 223 2.67 0.17 4.30
C VAL A 223 1.79 -0.55 5.33
N HIS A 224 2.28 -0.72 6.54
CA HIS A 224 1.56 -1.42 7.60
C HIS A 224 0.33 -0.67 8.14
N SER A 225 0.23 0.64 7.85
CA SER A 225 -0.86 1.48 8.35
C SER A 225 -1.14 2.64 7.41
N THR A 226 -2.42 3.00 7.27
CA THR A 226 -2.86 4.16 6.51
C THR A 226 -2.33 5.50 7.07
N ALA A 227 -1.90 5.55 8.34
CA ALA A 227 -1.30 6.75 8.92
C ALA A 227 0.03 7.14 8.26
N LYS A 228 0.76 6.19 7.65
CA LYS A 228 1.98 6.49 6.87
C LYS A 228 1.68 7.31 5.60
N LEU A 229 0.43 7.40 5.18
CA LEU A 229 -0.03 8.08 3.96
C LEU A 229 -0.62 9.48 4.24
N MET A 230 -0.36 10.06 5.41
CA MET A 230 -0.88 11.40 5.78
C MET A 230 -0.43 12.52 4.86
N HIS A 231 0.74 12.37 4.23
CA HIS A 231 1.35 13.40 3.40
C HIS A 231 1.13 13.12 1.92
N VAL A 232 -0.14 12.95 1.54
CA VAL A 232 -0.61 12.69 0.19
C VAL A 232 -1.30 13.91 -0.40
N ARG A 233 -1.14 14.13 -1.72
CA ARG A 233 -1.80 15.21 -2.46
C ARG A 233 -2.24 14.74 -3.83
N LEU A 234 -3.51 14.94 -4.18
CA LEU A 234 -4.02 14.75 -5.54
C LEU A 234 -3.62 15.95 -6.41
N THR A 235 -3.27 15.70 -7.66
CA THR A 235 -2.65 16.70 -8.54
C THR A 235 -3.46 17.01 -9.79
N SER A 236 -4.09 16.03 -10.40
CA SER A 236 -4.83 16.20 -11.65
C SER A 236 -5.75 15.01 -11.96
N VAL A 237 -6.66 15.23 -12.88
CA VAL A 237 -7.52 14.22 -13.49
C VAL A 237 -7.24 14.18 -14.99
N SER A 238 -7.25 13.01 -15.57
CA SER A 238 -7.23 12.81 -17.02
C SER A 238 -8.09 11.61 -17.42
N SER A 239 -8.27 11.39 -18.71
CA SER A 239 -8.86 10.16 -19.22
C SER A 239 -7.78 9.18 -19.66
N ALA A 240 -8.08 7.91 -19.56
CA ALA A 240 -7.29 6.80 -20.07
C ALA A 240 -8.23 5.79 -20.74
N PHE A 241 -7.67 4.81 -21.44
CA PHE A 241 -8.44 3.67 -21.93
C PHE A 241 -7.98 2.41 -21.20
N TRP A 242 -8.91 1.49 -20.98
CA TRP A 242 -8.60 0.21 -20.36
C TRP A 242 -7.47 -0.49 -21.13
N ARG A 243 -6.40 -0.85 -20.42
CA ARG A 243 -5.14 -1.44 -20.97
C ARG A 243 -4.49 -0.61 -22.09
N GLY A 244 -4.83 0.67 -22.21
CA GLY A 244 -4.29 1.56 -23.25
C GLY A 244 -4.91 1.34 -24.63
N ASP A 245 -5.91 0.48 -24.78
CA ASP A 245 -6.60 0.20 -26.04
C ASP A 245 -7.74 1.21 -26.24
N GLN A 246 -7.63 2.04 -27.29
CA GLN A 246 -8.62 3.07 -27.64
C GLN A 246 -9.99 2.51 -28.03
N ASN A 247 -10.09 1.21 -28.33
CA ASN A 247 -11.36 0.54 -28.63
C ASN A 247 -12.07 0.02 -27.36
N ARG A 248 -11.42 0.12 -26.20
CA ARG A 248 -11.96 -0.31 -24.92
C ARG A 248 -12.53 0.86 -24.11
N GLU A 249 -13.07 0.56 -22.95
CA GLU A 249 -13.76 1.51 -22.10
C GLU A 249 -12.86 2.67 -21.70
N ARG A 250 -13.43 3.87 -21.71
CA ARG A 250 -12.78 5.07 -21.21
C ARG A 250 -12.84 5.09 -19.69
N LEU A 251 -11.70 5.34 -19.06
CA LEU A 251 -11.51 5.41 -17.62
C LEU A 251 -11.20 6.84 -17.18
N THR A 252 -11.56 7.16 -15.96
CA THR A 252 -11.10 8.37 -15.27
C THR A 252 -9.84 8.06 -14.50
N ARG A 253 -8.73 8.71 -14.84
CA ARG A 253 -7.43 8.59 -14.19
C ARG A 253 -7.18 9.74 -13.23
N ILE A 254 -6.93 9.43 -11.97
CA ILE A 254 -6.65 10.41 -10.92
C ILE A 254 -5.19 10.27 -10.49
N TYR A 255 -4.43 11.36 -10.59
CA TYR A 255 -3.02 11.40 -10.20
C TYR A 255 -2.83 11.98 -8.80
N GLY A 256 -1.80 11.49 -8.12
CA GLY A 256 -1.38 12.02 -6.84
C GLY A 256 0.10 11.84 -6.56
N ILE A 257 0.56 12.51 -5.53
CA ILE A 257 1.90 12.37 -4.95
C ILE A 257 1.78 12.05 -3.47
N VAL A 258 2.75 11.37 -2.93
CA VAL A 258 2.89 11.08 -1.51
C VAL A 258 4.34 11.22 -1.12
N GLU A 259 4.58 11.71 0.10
CA GLU A 259 5.93 11.88 0.64
C GLU A 259 5.97 11.37 2.09
N PRO A 260 7.15 10.97 2.60
CA PRO A 260 7.27 10.46 3.96
C PRO A 260 6.96 11.53 5.04
N THR A 261 7.17 12.81 4.72
CA THR A 261 6.96 13.93 5.66
C THR A 261 6.23 15.09 5.01
N LYS A 262 5.65 15.95 5.87
CA LYS A 262 4.98 17.18 5.43
C LYS A 262 5.93 18.15 4.71
N ASP A 263 7.17 18.24 5.18
CA ASP A 263 8.16 19.16 4.60
C ASP A 263 8.63 18.65 3.22
N ALA A 264 8.83 17.35 3.06
CA ALA A 264 9.11 16.74 1.78
C ALA A 264 7.96 16.98 0.79
N LEU A 265 6.69 16.78 1.21
CA LEU A 265 5.53 17.06 0.37
C LEU A 265 5.49 18.54 -0.06
N LYS A 266 5.75 19.46 0.85
CA LYS A 266 5.78 20.90 0.54
C LYS A 266 6.88 21.22 -0.47
N ALA A 267 8.07 20.65 -0.31
CA ALA A 267 9.19 20.85 -1.25
C ALA A 267 8.85 20.30 -2.64
N THR A 268 8.30 19.07 -2.72
CA THR A 268 7.87 18.46 -3.98
C THR A 268 6.79 19.30 -4.67
N MET A 269 5.79 19.80 -3.94
CA MET A 269 4.75 20.67 -4.50
C MET A 269 5.32 21.97 -5.03
N SER A 270 6.23 22.63 -4.29
CA SER A 270 6.88 23.85 -4.76
C SER A 270 7.69 23.62 -6.04
N ALA A 271 8.41 22.49 -6.13
CA ALA A 271 9.15 22.12 -7.33
C ALA A 271 8.24 21.89 -8.55
N ILE A 272 7.07 21.27 -8.34
CA ILE A 272 6.07 21.07 -9.41
C ILE A 272 5.49 22.41 -9.88
N GLU A 273 5.17 23.31 -8.95
CA GLU A 273 4.67 24.66 -9.29
C GLU A 273 5.71 25.50 -10.04
N GLU A 274 6.97 25.44 -9.63
CA GLU A 274 8.06 26.11 -10.35
C GLU A 274 8.28 25.52 -11.75
N ALA A 275 8.21 24.19 -11.89
CA ALA A 275 8.32 23.53 -13.19
C ALA A 275 7.18 23.96 -14.13
N LYS A 276 5.94 24.07 -13.62
CA LYS A 276 4.79 24.59 -14.39
C LYS A 276 5.00 26.04 -14.84
N LYS A 277 5.63 26.89 -14.02
CA LYS A 277 5.94 28.29 -14.39
C LYS A 277 7.01 28.35 -15.49
N ARG A 278 7.93 27.40 -15.54
CA ARG A 278 9.02 27.30 -16.54
C ARG A 278 8.60 26.54 -17.81
N ASP A 279 7.35 26.13 -17.94
CA ASP A 279 6.87 25.46 -19.17
C ASP A 279 7.08 26.38 -20.37
N HIS A 280 7.98 25.94 -21.27
CA HIS A 280 8.39 26.71 -22.45
C HIS A 280 7.22 27.06 -23.37
N ARG A 281 6.14 26.25 -23.41
CA ARG A 281 4.94 26.54 -24.20
C ARG A 281 4.20 27.77 -23.66
N LYS A 282 4.11 27.87 -22.32
CA LYS A 282 3.50 29.02 -21.67
C LYS A 282 4.37 30.26 -21.84
N LEU A 283 5.68 30.12 -21.53
CA LEU A 283 6.64 31.21 -21.71
C LEU A 283 6.73 31.66 -23.17
N GLY A 284 6.72 30.75 -24.14
CA GLY A 284 6.72 31.07 -25.56
C GLY A 284 5.50 31.87 -25.99
N LYS A 285 4.31 31.53 -25.46
CA LYS A 285 3.07 32.27 -25.70
C LYS A 285 3.07 33.64 -24.99
N ASP A 286 3.44 33.66 -23.70
CA ASP A 286 3.44 34.89 -22.90
C ASP A 286 4.49 35.92 -23.39
N LEU A 287 5.62 35.43 -23.90
CA LEU A 287 6.71 36.25 -24.47
C LEU A 287 6.60 36.44 -25.99
N GLN A 288 5.54 35.95 -26.65
CA GLN A 288 5.32 36.02 -28.07
C GLN A 288 6.51 35.51 -28.92
N LEU A 289 7.23 34.50 -28.44
CA LEU A 289 8.42 33.92 -29.08
C LEU A 289 8.07 33.01 -30.28
N PHE A 290 6.83 32.56 -30.39
CA PHE A 290 6.35 31.68 -31.45
C PHE A 290 5.01 32.21 -31.94
N HIS A 291 4.90 32.47 -33.27
CA HIS A 291 3.62 32.56 -33.97
C HIS A 291 3.19 31.16 -34.35
N VAL A 292 1.99 30.76 -33.94
CA VAL A 292 1.33 29.59 -34.49
C VAL A 292 0.40 30.13 -35.57
N ASP A 293 0.80 30.00 -36.83
CA ASP A 293 -0.10 30.20 -37.97
C ASP A 293 -1.16 29.10 -37.96
N GLU A 294 -2.45 29.50 -38.00
CA GLU A 294 -3.61 28.58 -38.05
C GLU A 294 -3.70 27.91 -39.44
#